data_f1aa27b9cca110394e914789582c294e
#
_entry.id   f1aa27b9cca110394e914789582c294e
#
_cell.length_a   1.000
_cell.length_b   1.000
_cell.length_c   1.000
_cell.angle_alpha   90.00
_cell.angle_beta   90.00
_cell.angle_gamma   90.00
#
_symmetry.space_group_name_H-M   'P 1'
#
loop_
_entity.id
_entity.type
_entity.pdbx_description
1 polymer ?
#
loop_
_entity_poly.entity_id
_entity_poly.type
_entity_poly.pdbx_seq_one_letter_code
_entity_poly.pdbx_strand_id
1 'polypeptide(L)'
;GNPENSIAAIRDTKIYTDVLESDVMNTQDGELIVSHDYNLRRLSDYSGSDEDYLYNMNASQIKNLHLRKRNMEISEYKYLTFGDMVDALKKYELVLTVDIKEIRSRYDKNGNCIAACEYDVKQHGEAAKRLMTQSFMNILKKCVEIAEQKNALQYLAFKVNYSYAEISQYLTEEQMSKTMFMPVIHPDRENYLDFIDTWIRRAKTELVAWQTNFRKAGDPYLTRFTRYGVSYENLLHYVYENSGLRPGIYPEEPAGQRGVAGRYGEFRMKDSRDDMRGDHYFLMNIPYGKIMVLTTDRPDVCK
;
A
#
# COMPACT_ATOMS: atom_id res chain seq x y z
N GLY A 1 -1.36 -21.36 8.72
CA GLY A 1 -0.48 -20.64 7.80
C GLY A 1 0.61 -19.89 8.55
N ASN A 2 1.62 -19.41 7.83
CA ASN A 2 2.68 -18.60 8.41
C ASN A 2 2.14 -17.23 8.84
N PRO A 3 2.77 -16.56 9.83
CA PRO A 3 2.40 -15.21 10.19
C PRO A 3 2.55 -14.24 9.00
N GLU A 4 1.66 -13.25 8.91
CA GLU A 4 1.80 -12.18 7.92
C GLU A 4 3.15 -11.46 8.10
N ASN A 5 3.72 -10.98 7.01
CA ASN A 5 4.99 -10.26 6.97
C ASN A 5 6.21 -11.03 7.54
N SER A 6 6.08 -12.35 7.77
CA SER A 6 7.20 -13.18 8.19
C SER A 6 8.05 -13.65 7.01
N ILE A 7 9.32 -13.98 7.27
CA ILE A 7 10.22 -14.57 6.26
C ILE A 7 9.63 -15.85 5.64
N ALA A 8 8.88 -16.62 6.40
CA ALA A 8 8.22 -17.84 5.91
C ALA A 8 7.06 -17.52 4.98
N ALA A 9 6.25 -16.49 5.30
CA ALA A 9 5.18 -16.04 4.41
C ALA A 9 5.73 -15.52 3.08
N ILE A 10 6.82 -14.73 3.12
CA ILE A 10 7.50 -14.24 1.92
C ILE A 10 7.98 -15.41 1.04
N ARG A 11 8.67 -16.37 1.63
CA ARG A 11 9.13 -17.57 0.90
C ARG A 11 7.98 -18.32 0.25
N ASP A 12 6.90 -18.53 0.99
CA ASP A 12 5.77 -19.34 0.53
C ASP A 12 4.94 -18.61 -0.54
N THR A 13 5.00 -17.26 -0.57
CA THR A 13 4.36 -16.45 -1.63
C THR A 13 4.85 -16.84 -3.02
N LYS A 14 6.13 -17.18 -3.18
CA LYS A 14 6.71 -17.59 -4.49
C LYS A 14 6.01 -18.79 -5.12
N ILE A 15 5.34 -19.62 -4.34
CA ILE A 15 4.57 -20.77 -4.86
C ILE A 15 3.35 -20.31 -5.67
N TYR A 16 2.82 -19.13 -5.35
CA TYR A 16 1.56 -18.64 -5.89
C TYR A 16 1.71 -17.45 -6.84
N THR A 17 2.69 -16.58 -6.59
CA THR A 17 2.88 -15.33 -7.32
C THR A 17 4.32 -14.83 -7.22
N ASP A 18 4.71 -13.96 -8.13
CA ASP A 18 5.99 -13.23 -8.11
C ASP A 18 5.88 -11.85 -7.47
N VAL A 19 4.68 -11.43 -7.09
CA VAL A 19 4.42 -10.12 -6.50
C VAL A 19 3.76 -10.28 -5.14
N LEU A 20 4.27 -9.57 -4.15
CA LEU A 20 3.63 -9.45 -2.84
C LEU A 20 3.39 -7.98 -2.49
N GLU A 21 2.54 -7.77 -1.52
CA GLU A 21 2.27 -6.46 -0.96
C GLU A 21 2.61 -6.46 0.52
N SER A 22 3.17 -5.37 0.99
CA SER A 22 3.40 -5.20 2.43
C SER A 22 3.56 -3.73 2.80
N ASP A 23 3.34 -3.48 4.08
CA ASP A 23 3.32 -2.16 4.68
C ASP A 23 4.61 -1.87 5.43
N VAL A 24 5.07 -0.63 5.35
CA VAL A 24 6.28 -0.16 6.02
C VAL A 24 5.97 1.02 6.92
N MET A 25 6.45 0.95 8.14
CA MET A 25 6.31 2.00 9.16
C MET A 25 7.65 2.40 9.74
N ASN A 26 7.72 3.63 10.20
CA ASN A 26 8.87 4.18 10.91
C ASN A 26 8.70 4.00 12.43
N THR A 27 9.75 3.55 13.12
CA THR A 27 9.81 3.49 14.57
C THR A 27 10.20 4.85 15.17
N GLN A 28 10.17 4.97 16.49
CA GLN A 28 10.56 6.19 17.18
C GLN A 28 12.03 6.58 16.92
N ASP A 29 12.92 5.60 16.87
CA ASP A 29 14.34 5.76 16.56
C ASP A 29 14.66 5.77 15.06
N GLY A 30 13.64 5.77 14.22
CA GLY A 30 13.76 5.95 12.78
C GLY A 30 14.08 4.69 12.00
N GLU A 31 14.07 3.49 12.58
CA GLU A 31 14.17 2.23 11.84
C GLU A 31 12.87 1.95 11.08
N LEU A 32 12.95 1.30 9.92
CA LEU A 32 11.79 0.89 9.14
C LEU A 32 11.42 -0.56 9.46
N ILE A 33 10.21 -0.77 9.95
CA ILE A 33 9.64 -2.09 10.27
C ILE A 33 8.53 -2.44 9.30
N VAL A 34 8.47 -3.70 8.92
CA VAL A 34 7.41 -4.24 8.07
C VAL A 34 6.24 -4.66 8.96
N SER A 35 5.12 -3.93 8.87
CA SER A 35 3.92 -4.20 9.65
C SER A 35 2.70 -3.51 9.04
N HIS A 36 1.57 -4.20 9.00
CA HIS A 36 0.30 -3.59 8.62
C HIS A 36 -0.31 -2.77 9.77
N ASP A 37 -0.26 -3.28 10.98
CA ASP A 37 -0.90 -2.65 12.14
C ASP A 37 0.06 -1.71 12.88
N TYR A 38 -0.49 -0.59 13.31
CA TYR A 38 0.21 0.31 14.25
C TYR A 38 0.33 -0.32 15.64
N ASN A 39 -0.67 -1.12 16.04
CA ASN A 39 -0.70 -1.83 17.32
C ASN A 39 -0.12 -3.23 17.16
N LEU A 40 0.78 -3.60 18.08
CA LEU A 40 1.54 -4.85 17.97
C LEU A 40 0.80 -6.09 18.48
N ARG A 41 -0.29 -5.94 19.24
CA ARG A 41 -0.96 -7.05 19.95
C ARG A 41 -1.61 -8.08 19.04
N ARG A 42 -2.19 -7.63 17.92
CA ARG A 42 -2.80 -8.54 16.96
C ARG A 42 -1.75 -9.43 16.29
N LEU A 43 -0.60 -8.86 15.97
CA LEU A 43 0.42 -9.48 15.13
C LEU A 43 1.51 -10.20 15.90
N SER A 44 1.62 -9.98 17.24
CA SER A 44 2.75 -10.53 18.02
C SER A 44 2.38 -10.96 19.44
N ASP A 45 3.37 -11.46 20.16
CA ASP A 45 3.29 -11.78 21.59
C ASP A 45 3.38 -10.54 22.50
N TYR A 46 3.29 -9.34 21.93
CA TYR A 46 3.28 -8.11 22.70
C TYR A 46 2.13 -8.08 23.69
N SER A 47 2.44 -7.83 24.97
CA SER A 47 1.49 -7.84 26.09
C SER A 47 1.22 -6.47 26.69
N GLY A 48 1.79 -5.40 26.12
CA GLY A 48 1.57 -4.02 26.57
C GLY A 48 0.20 -3.45 26.23
N SER A 49 0.06 -2.14 26.32
CA SER A 49 -1.19 -1.43 26.02
C SER A 49 -1.59 -1.47 24.54
N ASP A 50 -2.87 -1.38 24.28
CA ASP A 50 -3.40 -1.17 22.91
C ASP A 50 -3.03 0.20 22.33
N GLU A 51 -2.60 1.13 23.17
CA GLU A 51 -2.12 2.47 22.80
C GLU A 51 -0.61 2.53 22.56
N ASP A 52 0.09 1.42 22.76
CA ASP A 52 1.51 1.31 22.45
C ASP A 52 1.68 1.09 20.94
N TYR A 53 1.77 2.19 20.21
CA TYR A 53 1.92 2.15 18.77
C TYR A 53 3.38 1.98 18.36
N LEU A 54 3.61 1.20 17.31
CA LEU A 54 4.92 0.89 16.75
C LEU A 54 5.80 2.14 16.55
N TYR A 55 5.23 3.21 16.05
CA TYR A 55 5.95 4.46 15.78
C TYR A 55 6.36 5.24 17.07
N ASN A 56 5.88 4.84 18.23
CA ASN A 56 6.29 5.37 19.54
C ASN A 56 7.28 4.47 20.28
N MET A 57 7.71 3.38 19.64
CA MET A 57 8.64 2.41 20.22
C MET A 57 9.94 2.39 19.42
N ASN A 58 11.03 2.03 20.09
CA ASN A 58 12.29 1.80 19.42
C ASN A 58 12.31 0.45 18.72
N ALA A 59 13.03 0.34 17.62
CA ALA A 59 13.13 -0.89 16.84
C ALA A 59 13.61 -2.09 17.66
N SER A 60 14.50 -1.87 18.65
CA SER A 60 15.01 -2.91 19.55
C SER A 60 13.91 -3.58 20.37
N GLN A 61 12.84 -2.86 20.70
CA GLN A 61 11.69 -3.39 21.44
C GLN A 61 10.79 -4.26 20.53
N ILE A 62 10.70 -3.93 19.25
CA ILE A 62 9.81 -4.57 18.28
C ILE A 62 10.45 -5.82 17.67
N LYS A 63 11.70 -5.74 17.26
CA LYS A 63 12.43 -6.81 16.55
C LYS A 63 12.56 -8.10 17.35
N ASN A 64 12.38 -8.07 18.65
CA ASN A 64 12.42 -9.24 19.51
C ASN A 64 11.08 -9.92 19.73
N LEU A 65 9.98 -9.28 19.32
CA LEU A 65 8.64 -9.85 19.44
C LEU A 65 8.43 -10.97 18.42
N HIS A 66 7.77 -12.03 18.87
CA HIS A 66 7.38 -13.15 18.01
C HIS A 66 6.03 -12.91 17.37
N LEU A 67 5.96 -13.16 16.08
CA LEU A 67 4.74 -12.97 15.30
C LEU A 67 3.69 -14.05 15.60
N ARG A 68 2.43 -13.66 15.56
CA ARG A 68 1.28 -14.56 15.68
C ARG A 68 0.87 -15.11 14.32
N LYS A 69 0.56 -16.38 14.30
CA LYS A 69 -0.17 -16.99 13.19
C LYS A 69 -1.64 -16.55 13.21
N ARG A 70 -2.34 -16.77 12.12
CA ARG A 70 -3.77 -16.46 12.00
C ARG A 70 -4.65 -17.16 13.03
N ASN A 71 -4.27 -18.36 13.50
CA ASN A 71 -4.93 -19.08 14.58
C ASN A 71 -4.54 -18.59 16.00
N MET A 72 -3.88 -17.45 16.08
CA MET A 72 -3.43 -16.78 17.30
C MET A 72 -2.27 -17.47 18.04
N GLU A 73 -1.74 -18.57 17.56
CA GLU A 73 -0.53 -19.19 18.10
C GLU A 73 0.70 -18.30 17.86
N ILE A 74 1.58 -18.25 18.86
CA ILE A 74 2.88 -17.58 18.72
C ILE A 74 3.79 -18.47 17.86
N SER A 75 4.47 -17.85 16.92
CA SER A 75 5.45 -18.53 16.06
C SER A 75 6.89 -18.25 16.51
N GLU A 76 7.83 -18.91 15.88
CA GLU A 76 9.28 -18.63 16.02
C GLU A 76 9.73 -17.39 15.23
N TYR A 77 8.90 -16.87 14.33
CA TYR A 77 9.24 -15.76 13.46
C TYR A 77 9.07 -14.43 14.17
N LYS A 78 9.91 -13.47 13.83
CA LYS A 78 9.94 -12.12 14.41
C LYS A 78 9.63 -11.07 13.35
N TYR A 79 9.40 -9.84 13.81
CA TYR A 79 9.28 -8.70 12.91
C TYR A 79 10.53 -8.54 12.04
N LEU A 80 10.32 -8.23 10.77
CA LEU A 80 11.39 -7.87 9.84
C LEU A 80 11.59 -6.36 9.83
N THR A 81 12.84 -5.94 9.72
CA THR A 81 13.14 -4.61 9.22
C THR A 81 12.86 -4.55 7.72
N PHE A 82 12.72 -3.34 7.18
CA PHE A 82 12.62 -3.19 5.73
C PHE A 82 13.88 -3.72 5.01
N GLY A 83 15.05 -3.57 5.63
CA GLY A 83 16.28 -4.14 5.11
C GLY A 83 16.27 -5.68 5.03
N ASP A 84 15.71 -6.35 6.05
CA ASP A 84 15.56 -7.83 6.05
C ASP A 84 14.55 -8.26 4.96
N MET A 85 13.47 -7.50 4.79
CA MET A 85 12.50 -7.71 3.72
C MET A 85 13.17 -7.62 2.35
N VAL A 86 13.95 -6.58 2.09
CA VAL A 86 14.68 -6.40 0.82
C VAL A 86 15.64 -7.56 0.54
N ASP A 87 16.35 -8.06 1.54
CA ASP A 87 17.21 -9.24 1.39
C ASP A 87 16.41 -10.50 1.04
N ALA A 88 15.23 -10.66 1.64
CA ALA A 88 14.32 -11.77 1.32
C ALA A 88 13.78 -11.67 -0.12
N LEU A 89 13.40 -10.48 -0.57
CA LEU A 89 12.93 -10.26 -1.94
C LEU A 89 13.99 -10.67 -2.97
N LYS A 90 15.24 -10.26 -2.77
CA LYS A 90 16.36 -10.69 -3.61
C LYS A 90 16.57 -12.20 -3.61
N LYS A 91 16.52 -12.79 -2.41
CA LYS A 91 16.75 -14.24 -2.25
C LYS A 91 15.69 -15.08 -2.97
N TYR A 92 14.43 -14.64 -2.92
CA TYR A 92 13.30 -15.39 -3.48
C TYR A 92 12.84 -14.84 -4.85
N GLU A 93 13.52 -13.83 -5.39
CA GLU A 93 13.17 -13.19 -6.67
C GLU A 93 11.72 -12.76 -6.73
N LEU A 94 11.30 -11.99 -5.72
CA LEU A 94 9.94 -11.46 -5.59
C LEU A 94 9.95 -9.94 -5.74
N VAL A 95 8.87 -9.39 -6.28
CA VAL A 95 8.62 -7.95 -6.32
C VAL A 95 7.66 -7.57 -5.19
N LEU A 96 7.97 -6.53 -4.47
CA LEU A 96 7.12 -5.96 -3.42
C LEU A 96 6.44 -4.69 -3.90
N THR A 97 5.12 -4.62 -3.81
CA THR A 97 4.41 -3.34 -3.82
C THR A 97 4.40 -2.79 -2.39
N VAL A 98 5.13 -1.71 -2.20
CA VAL A 98 5.37 -1.12 -0.87
C VAL A 98 4.25 -0.13 -0.55
N ASP A 99 3.51 -0.38 0.53
CA ASP A 99 2.57 0.58 1.11
C ASP A 99 3.23 1.30 2.31
N ILE A 100 3.47 2.59 2.16
CA ILE A 100 4.03 3.40 3.24
C ILE A 100 2.89 3.85 4.13
N LYS A 101 2.86 3.33 5.36
CA LYS A 101 1.86 3.74 6.35
C LYS A 101 2.21 5.09 6.92
N GLU A 102 1.28 6.00 6.78
CA GLU A 102 1.36 7.31 7.42
C GLU A 102 1.33 7.15 8.94
N ILE A 103 2.21 7.86 9.60
CA ILE A 103 2.23 7.90 11.06
C ILE A 103 0.94 8.55 11.53
N ARG A 104 0.27 7.95 12.53
CA ARG A 104 -0.83 8.62 13.22
C ARG A 104 -0.34 9.91 13.88
N SER A 105 -1.25 10.84 14.05
CA SER A 105 -1.00 12.13 14.68
C SER A 105 -0.20 12.00 15.96
N ARG A 106 0.87 12.72 16.04
CA ARG A 106 1.71 12.82 17.23
C ARG A 106 1.81 14.28 17.65
N TYR A 107 1.76 14.48 18.93
CA TYR A 107 1.87 15.80 19.52
C TYR A 107 3.06 15.82 20.49
N ASP A 108 3.77 16.94 20.52
CA ASP A 108 4.81 17.17 21.52
C ASP A 108 4.16 17.47 22.90
N LYS A 109 5.01 17.62 23.91
CA LYS A 109 4.57 17.94 25.28
C LYS A 109 3.84 19.29 25.40
N ASN A 110 3.93 20.15 24.39
CA ASN A 110 3.28 21.46 24.35
C ASN A 110 1.97 21.41 23.54
N GLY A 111 1.57 20.25 23.04
CA GLY A 111 0.38 20.07 22.21
C GLY A 111 0.55 20.45 20.74
N ASN A 112 1.80 20.70 20.27
CA ASN A 112 2.05 20.95 18.86
C ASN A 112 2.05 19.64 18.08
N CYS A 113 1.35 19.61 16.93
CA CYS A 113 1.35 18.47 16.03
C CYS A 113 2.74 18.31 15.38
N ILE A 114 3.41 17.20 15.63
CA ILE A 114 4.75 16.87 15.10
C ILE A 114 4.71 15.76 14.04
N ALA A 115 3.59 15.06 13.91
CA ALA A 115 3.27 14.17 12.82
C ALA A 115 1.75 14.14 12.65
N ALA A 116 1.28 14.04 11.42
CA ALA A 116 -0.14 14.11 11.10
C ALA A 116 -0.56 12.96 10.18
N CYS A 117 -1.81 12.55 10.28
CA CYS A 117 -2.47 11.64 9.34
C CYS A 117 -3.55 12.38 8.54
N GLU A 118 -4.18 11.69 7.60
CA GLU A 118 -5.23 12.29 6.77
C GLU A 118 -6.40 12.88 7.58
N TYR A 119 -6.72 12.27 8.72
CA TYR A 119 -7.74 12.78 9.63
C TYR A 119 -7.38 14.17 10.19
N ASP A 120 -6.11 14.39 10.55
CA ASP A 120 -5.66 15.67 11.08
C ASP A 120 -5.65 16.77 10.01
N VAL A 121 -5.41 16.41 8.76
CA VAL A 121 -5.51 17.36 7.65
C VAL A 121 -6.90 17.98 7.58
N LYS A 122 -7.93 17.18 7.81
CA LYS A 122 -9.32 17.69 7.86
C LYS A 122 -9.57 18.64 9.03
N GLN A 123 -8.88 18.44 10.14
CA GLN A 123 -9.05 19.27 11.35
C GLN A 123 -8.09 20.45 11.41
N HIS A 124 -6.86 20.30 10.97
CA HIS A 124 -5.76 21.25 11.17
C HIS A 124 -5.19 21.82 9.85
N GLY A 125 -5.76 21.47 8.73
CA GLY A 125 -5.51 22.10 7.42
C GLY A 125 -4.08 21.90 6.89
N GLU A 126 -3.56 22.92 6.20
CA GLU A 126 -2.31 22.84 5.43
C GLU A 126 -1.06 22.55 6.27
N ALA A 127 -1.04 22.91 7.54
CA ALA A 127 0.09 22.60 8.42
C ALA A 127 0.21 21.09 8.67
N ALA A 128 -0.90 20.43 8.97
CA ALA A 128 -0.96 18.97 9.13
C ALA A 128 -0.65 18.26 7.81
N LYS A 129 -1.16 18.76 6.69
CA LYS A 129 -0.88 18.22 5.36
C LYS A 129 0.62 18.24 5.04
N ARG A 130 1.32 19.32 5.36
CA ARG A 130 2.79 19.38 5.17
C ARG A 130 3.53 18.36 6.02
N LEU A 131 3.15 18.20 7.29
CA LEU A 131 3.75 17.18 8.16
C LEU A 131 3.50 15.77 7.67
N MET A 132 2.29 15.47 7.21
CA MET A 132 1.93 14.18 6.62
C MET A 132 2.78 13.90 5.37
N THR A 133 2.83 14.85 4.44
CA THR A 133 3.65 14.75 3.22
C THR A 133 5.12 14.53 3.56
N GLN A 134 5.68 15.32 4.47
CA GLN A 134 7.08 15.20 4.85
C GLN A 134 7.40 13.86 5.51
N SER A 135 6.50 13.35 6.37
CA SER A 135 6.64 12.03 6.98
C SER A 135 6.68 10.92 5.93
N PHE A 136 5.72 10.93 5.01
CA PHE A 136 5.68 9.98 3.90
C PHE A 136 6.97 10.03 3.05
N MET A 137 7.37 11.21 2.64
CA MET A 137 8.55 11.40 1.77
C MET A 137 9.85 10.99 2.45
N ASN A 138 9.98 11.23 3.75
CA ASN A 138 11.14 10.78 4.52
C ASN A 138 11.23 9.25 4.59
N ILE A 139 10.09 8.56 4.77
CA ILE A 139 10.05 7.11 4.75
C ILE A 139 10.36 6.59 3.34
N LEU A 140 9.73 7.13 2.31
CA LEU A 140 9.99 6.77 0.91
C LEU A 140 11.49 6.91 0.57
N LYS A 141 12.08 8.07 0.87
CA LYS A 141 13.50 8.31 0.64
C LYS A 141 14.37 7.27 1.35
N LYS A 142 14.08 6.98 2.62
CA LYS A 142 14.83 5.98 3.38
C LYS A 142 14.67 4.56 2.79
N CYS A 143 13.48 4.21 2.32
CA CYS A 143 13.27 2.93 1.61
C CYS A 143 14.13 2.86 0.33
N VAL A 144 14.14 3.93 -0.47
CA VAL A 144 14.95 4.02 -1.68
C VAL A 144 16.44 3.89 -1.36
N GLU A 145 16.95 4.61 -0.36
CA GLU A 145 18.36 4.56 0.06
C GLU A 145 18.77 3.16 0.54
N ILE A 146 17.94 2.47 1.32
CA ILE A 146 18.17 1.08 1.76
C ILE A 146 18.22 0.15 0.55
N ALA A 147 17.30 0.32 -0.38
CA ALA A 147 17.23 -0.51 -1.59
C ALA A 147 18.42 -0.27 -2.52
N GLU A 148 18.88 0.98 -2.67
CA GLU A 148 20.11 1.31 -3.42
C GLU A 148 21.34 0.64 -2.81
N GLN A 149 21.54 0.78 -1.50
CA GLN A 149 22.65 0.15 -0.79
C GLN A 149 22.69 -1.36 -0.97
N LYS A 150 21.53 -2.00 -1.14
CA LYS A 150 21.39 -3.44 -1.34
C LYS A 150 21.32 -3.85 -2.82
N ASN A 151 21.39 -2.90 -3.76
CA ASN A 151 21.18 -3.14 -5.19
C ASN A 151 19.87 -3.90 -5.44
N ALA A 152 18.75 -3.33 -4.99
CA ALA A 152 17.46 -4.01 -4.92
C ALA A 152 16.25 -3.18 -5.39
N LEU A 153 16.47 -2.00 -5.98
CA LEU A 153 15.37 -1.13 -6.45
C LEU A 153 14.44 -1.84 -7.44
N GLN A 154 14.97 -2.74 -8.27
CA GLN A 154 14.20 -3.53 -9.23
C GLN A 154 13.21 -4.53 -8.59
N TYR A 155 13.28 -4.72 -7.28
CA TYR A 155 12.35 -5.58 -6.54
C TYR A 155 11.25 -4.79 -5.82
N LEU A 156 11.20 -3.46 -5.96
CA LEU A 156 10.29 -2.60 -5.20
C LEU A 156 9.49 -1.70 -6.11
N ALA A 157 8.17 -1.69 -5.97
CA ALA A 157 7.26 -0.75 -6.58
C ALA A 157 6.52 0.03 -5.49
N PHE A 158 6.77 1.32 -5.35
CA PHE A 158 6.21 2.13 -4.28
C PHE A 158 4.80 2.61 -4.63
N LYS A 159 3.83 2.27 -3.80
CA LYS A 159 2.50 2.87 -3.84
C LYS A 159 2.60 4.33 -3.39
N VAL A 160 2.07 5.24 -4.18
CA VAL A 160 2.18 6.67 -3.89
C VAL A 160 0.87 7.41 -4.16
N ASN A 161 0.52 8.30 -3.23
CA ASN A 161 -0.64 9.17 -3.29
C ASN A 161 -0.27 10.62 -3.68
N TYR A 162 0.99 10.85 -4.04
CA TYR A 162 1.57 12.13 -4.37
C TYR A 162 1.91 12.20 -5.85
N SER A 163 1.90 13.39 -6.41
CA SER A 163 2.27 13.62 -7.80
C SER A 163 3.77 13.38 -8.03
N TYR A 164 4.13 13.09 -9.27
CA TYR A 164 5.54 12.96 -9.67
C TYR A 164 6.38 14.19 -9.26
N ALA A 165 5.81 15.40 -9.40
CA ALA A 165 6.49 16.65 -9.06
C ALA A 165 6.73 16.81 -7.55
N GLU A 166 5.80 16.32 -6.70
CA GLU A 166 5.99 16.35 -5.26
C GLU A 166 7.10 15.38 -4.82
N ILE A 167 7.12 14.16 -5.37
CA ILE A 167 8.13 13.16 -5.04
C ILE A 167 9.52 13.61 -5.50
N SER A 168 9.63 14.21 -6.68
CA SER A 168 10.91 14.70 -7.24
C SER A 168 11.57 15.82 -6.42
N GLN A 169 10.88 16.38 -5.43
CA GLN A 169 11.49 17.33 -4.49
C GLN A 169 12.31 16.63 -3.40
N TYR A 170 12.11 15.34 -3.19
CA TYR A 170 12.74 14.56 -2.12
C TYR A 170 13.73 13.51 -2.61
N LEU A 171 13.55 13.02 -3.82
CA LEU A 171 14.45 12.08 -4.48
C LEU A 171 15.29 12.81 -5.54
N THR A 172 16.53 12.39 -5.70
CA THR A 172 17.36 12.89 -6.80
C THR A 172 16.82 12.41 -8.16
N GLU A 173 17.21 13.06 -9.24
CA GLU A 173 16.84 12.66 -10.60
C GLU A 173 17.26 11.22 -10.89
N GLU A 174 18.44 10.82 -10.42
CA GLU A 174 18.95 9.46 -10.56
C GLU A 174 18.08 8.46 -9.78
N GLN A 175 17.70 8.78 -8.53
CA GLN A 175 16.82 7.95 -7.72
C GLN A 175 15.44 7.83 -8.37
N MET A 176 14.87 8.95 -8.85
CA MET A 176 13.60 8.93 -9.58
C MET A 176 13.66 7.96 -10.77
N SER A 177 14.69 8.05 -11.60
CA SER A 177 14.81 7.23 -12.83
C SER A 177 14.98 5.73 -12.58
N LYS A 178 15.44 5.34 -11.39
CA LYS A 178 15.67 3.94 -11.00
C LYS A 178 14.56 3.35 -10.13
N THR A 179 13.66 4.19 -9.61
CA THR A 179 12.61 3.77 -8.69
C THR A 179 11.33 3.46 -9.44
N MET A 180 10.71 2.33 -9.16
CA MET A 180 9.40 1.98 -9.70
C MET A 180 8.28 2.54 -8.83
N PHE A 181 7.30 3.18 -9.46
CA PHE A 181 6.14 3.76 -8.79
C PHE A 181 4.83 3.12 -9.26
N MET A 182 3.92 2.99 -8.32
CA MET A 182 2.54 2.56 -8.52
C MET A 182 1.61 3.61 -7.91
N PRO A 183 1.25 4.66 -8.66
CA PRO A 183 0.36 5.69 -8.15
C PRO A 183 -1.02 5.12 -7.80
N VAL A 184 -1.54 5.52 -6.65
CA VAL A 184 -2.85 5.07 -6.16
C VAL A 184 -3.91 6.10 -6.55
N ILE A 185 -4.86 5.67 -7.36
CA ILE A 185 -5.96 6.51 -7.81
C ILE A 185 -7.07 6.45 -6.77
N HIS A 186 -7.47 7.62 -6.27
CA HIS A 186 -8.61 7.79 -5.38
C HIS A 186 -9.73 8.51 -6.11
N PRO A 187 -10.70 7.80 -6.68
CA PRO A 187 -11.74 8.40 -7.52
C PRO A 187 -12.71 9.32 -6.78
N ASP A 188 -12.69 9.30 -5.46
CA ASP A 188 -13.46 10.17 -4.57
C ASP A 188 -12.77 11.52 -4.30
N ARG A 189 -11.52 11.68 -4.72
CA ARG A 189 -10.81 12.97 -4.63
C ARG A 189 -11.20 13.87 -5.81
N GLU A 190 -11.39 15.12 -5.52
CA GLU A 190 -11.44 16.17 -6.55
C GLU A 190 -10.16 16.11 -7.38
N ASN A 191 -10.09 16.30 -8.61
CA ASN A 191 -8.88 16.30 -9.46
C ASN A 191 -8.12 14.95 -9.60
N TYR A 192 -8.73 13.80 -9.33
CA TYR A 192 -8.06 12.51 -9.52
C TYR A 192 -7.62 12.27 -10.99
N LEU A 193 -8.35 12.82 -11.96
CA LEU A 193 -7.95 12.75 -13.38
C LEU A 193 -6.70 13.59 -13.67
N ASP A 194 -6.57 14.77 -13.05
CA ASP A 194 -5.37 15.58 -13.18
C ASP A 194 -4.14 14.92 -12.56
N PHE A 195 -4.34 14.21 -11.45
CA PHE A 195 -3.29 13.37 -10.84
C PHE A 195 -2.78 12.31 -11.82
N ILE A 196 -3.70 11.57 -12.48
CA ILE A 196 -3.36 10.57 -13.50
C ILE A 196 -2.58 11.22 -14.65
N ASP A 197 -3.09 12.33 -15.20
CA ASP A 197 -2.46 13.04 -16.32
C ASP A 197 -1.06 13.55 -15.98
N THR A 198 -0.84 13.98 -14.74
CA THR A 198 0.46 14.45 -14.28
C THR A 198 1.49 13.32 -14.31
N TRP A 199 1.12 12.13 -13.84
CA TRP A 199 1.97 10.95 -13.89
C TRP A 199 2.26 10.52 -15.33
N ILE A 200 1.25 10.40 -16.18
CA ILE A 200 1.40 10.00 -17.59
C ILE A 200 2.34 10.94 -18.35
N ARG A 201 2.26 12.25 -18.08
CA ARG A 201 3.12 13.24 -18.77
C ARG A 201 4.56 13.27 -18.26
N ARG A 202 4.81 12.92 -17.00
CA ARG A 202 6.10 13.10 -16.34
C ARG A 202 6.90 11.82 -16.22
N ALA A 203 6.25 10.73 -15.84
CA ALA A 203 6.90 9.44 -15.69
C ALA A 203 7.13 8.76 -17.04
N LYS A 204 8.18 7.97 -17.12
CA LYS A 204 8.53 7.12 -18.27
C LYS A 204 8.50 5.67 -17.83
N THR A 205 9.67 5.08 -17.63
CA THR A 205 9.82 3.68 -17.16
C THR A 205 9.57 3.52 -15.67
N GLU A 206 9.55 4.61 -14.92
CA GLU A 206 9.29 4.66 -13.49
C GLU A 206 7.84 4.32 -13.14
N LEU A 207 6.90 4.63 -14.02
CA LEU A 207 5.50 4.24 -13.87
C LEU A 207 5.34 2.80 -14.34
N VAL A 208 5.22 1.87 -13.41
CA VAL A 208 5.14 0.44 -13.72
C VAL A 208 3.74 -0.15 -13.58
N ALA A 209 2.91 0.46 -12.75
CA ALA A 209 1.54 0.04 -12.52
C ALA A 209 0.71 1.20 -11.97
N TRP A 210 -0.60 1.01 -11.95
CA TRP A 210 -1.55 1.84 -11.23
C TRP A 210 -2.25 1.01 -10.18
N GLN A 211 -2.71 1.63 -9.13
CA GLN A 211 -3.62 0.99 -8.18
C GLN A 211 -4.87 1.84 -8.00
N THR A 212 -6.01 1.18 -7.85
CA THR A 212 -7.27 1.83 -7.48
C THR A 212 -8.09 0.89 -6.63
N ASN A 213 -9.09 1.42 -5.96
CA ASN A 213 -10.12 0.64 -5.32
C ASN A 213 -11.49 0.99 -5.90
N PHE A 214 -12.47 0.17 -5.62
CA PHE A 214 -13.87 0.49 -5.86
C PHE A 214 -14.68 0.11 -4.62
N ARG A 215 -15.79 0.81 -4.43
CA ARG A 215 -16.63 0.62 -3.24
C ARG A 215 -17.93 -0.08 -3.55
N LYS A 216 -18.43 0.07 -4.77
CA LYS A 216 -19.74 -0.45 -5.17
C LYS A 216 -19.91 -0.44 -6.69
N ALA A 217 -20.82 -1.24 -7.19
CA ALA A 217 -21.30 -1.10 -8.56
C ALA A 217 -21.90 0.28 -8.76
N GLY A 218 -21.65 0.91 -9.90
CA GLY A 218 -22.11 2.27 -10.20
C GLY A 218 -21.31 3.36 -9.50
N ASP A 219 -20.14 3.05 -8.96
CA ASP A 219 -19.19 4.10 -8.60
C ASP A 219 -18.93 4.98 -9.84
N PRO A 220 -18.83 6.31 -9.66
CA PRO A 220 -18.69 7.23 -10.80
C PRO A 220 -17.56 6.87 -11.75
N TYR A 221 -16.44 6.36 -11.23
CA TYR A 221 -15.29 5.96 -12.04
C TYR A 221 -15.49 4.65 -12.83
N LEU A 222 -16.55 3.88 -12.54
CA LEU A 222 -16.92 2.69 -13.32
C LEU A 222 -17.93 3.00 -14.43
N THR A 223 -18.30 4.27 -14.61
CA THR A 223 -19.24 4.72 -15.61
C THR A 223 -18.54 5.48 -16.74
N ARG A 224 -19.23 5.62 -17.87
CA ARG A 224 -18.74 6.38 -19.01
C ARG A 224 -18.57 7.86 -18.69
N PHE A 225 -17.47 8.45 -19.16
CA PHE A 225 -17.20 9.86 -19.05
C PHE A 225 -16.43 10.40 -20.25
N THR A 226 -16.34 11.71 -20.38
CA THR A 226 -15.61 12.39 -21.46
C THR A 226 -14.47 13.23 -20.87
N ARG A 227 -13.29 13.14 -21.46
CA ARG A 227 -12.16 13.98 -21.12
C ARG A 227 -11.40 14.39 -22.40
N TYR A 228 -11.06 15.66 -22.51
CA TYR A 228 -10.42 16.25 -23.69
C TYR A 228 -11.14 15.94 -25.02
N GLY A 229 -12.46 15.87 -24.98
CA GLY A 229 -13.28 15.56 -26.16
C GLY A 229 -13.35 14.08 -26.54
N VAL A 230 -12.69 13.20 -25.80
CA VAL A 230 -12.69 11.74 -26.00
C VAL A 230 -13.60 11.09 -24.97
N SER A 231 -14.45 10.16 -25.42
CA SER A 231 -15.33 9.36 -24.54
C SER A 231 -14.64 8.07 -24.11
N TYR A 232 -14.66 7.79 -22.82
CA TYR A 232 -14.14 6.57 -22.22
C TYR A 232 -15.25 5.78 -21.54
N GLU A 233 -15.20 4.47 -21.64
CA GLU A 233 -16.22 3.58 -21.04
C GLU A 233 -16.21 3.66 -19.50
N ASN A 234 -15.04 3.84 -18.91
CA ASN A 234 -14.82 4.01 -17.49
C ASN A 234 -13.39 4.49 -17.21
N LEU A 235 -13.03 4.66 -15.94
CA LEU A 235 -11.68 5.05 -15.53
C LEU A 235 -10.60 4.04 -15.96
N LEU A 236 -10.89 2.74 -15.91
CA LEU A 236 -9.92 1.69 -16.28
C LEU A 236 -9.55 1.80 -17.76
N HIS A 237 -10.55 2.12 -18.62
CA HIS A 237 -10.33 2.42 -20.02
C HIS A 237 -9.42 3.65 -20.20
N TYR A 238 -9.70 4.73 -19.49
CA TYR A 238 -8.90 5.96 -19.55
C TYR A 238 -7.44 5.71 -19.18
N VAL A 239 -7.20 5.03 -18.07
CA VAL A 239 -5.86 4.71 -17.59
C VAL A 239 -5.11 3.85 -18.61
N TYR A 240 -5.77 2.82 -19.14
CA TYR A 240 -5.15 1.91 -20.11
C TYR A 240 -4.79 2.63 -21.43
N GLU A 241 -5.71 3.37 -22.01
CA GLU A 241 -5.49 4.06 -23.29
C GLU A 241 -4.38 5.12 -23.20
N ASN A 242 -4.23 5.77 -22.05
CA ASN A 242 -3.27 6.87 -21.90
C ASN A 242 -1.92 6.46 -21.31
N SER A 243 -1.83 5.32 -20.62
CA SER A 243 -0.56 4.85 -20.05
C SER A 243 -0.09 3.50 -20.61
N GLY A 244 -0.90 2.79 -21.34
CA GLY A 244 -0.62 1.41 -21.76
C GLY A 244 -0.64 0.38 -20.63
N LEU A 245 -0.94 0.80 -19.39
CA LEU A 245 -0.91 -0.02 -18.19
C LEU A 245 -2.32 -0.29 -17.67
N ARG A 246 -2.56 -1.53 -17.26
CA ARG A 246 -3.79 -1.89 -16.55
C ARG A 246 -3.63 -1.58 -15.06
N PRO A 247 -4.70 -1.11 -14.38
CA PRO A 247 -4.61 -0.86 -12.95
C PRO A 247 -4.52 -2.16 -12.15
N GLY A 248 -3.80 -2.10 -11.03
CA GLY A 248 -3.97 -3.03 -9.93
C GLY A 248 -5.19 -2.64 -9.11
N ILE A 249 -5.81 -3.62 -8.47
CA ILE A 249 -6.98 -3.41 -7.64
C ILE A 249 -6.72 -3.95 -6.24
N TYR A 250 -7.10 -3.18 -5.24
CA TYR A 250 -7.34 -3.71 -3.91
C TYR A 250 -8.82 -3.51 -3.56
N PRO A 251 -9.52 -4.55 -3.13
CA PRO A 251 -10.88 -4.39 -2.65
C PRO A 251 -10.89 -3.65 -1.32
N GLU A 252 -11.86 -2.77 -1.14
CA GLU A 252 -11.99 -2.04 0.12
C GLU A 252 -12.35 -3.00 1.26
N GLU A 253 -11.77 -2.80 2.44
CA GLU A 253 -11.96 -3.68 3.57
C GLU A 253 -13.45 -3.74 3.98
N PRO A 254 -14.00 -4.93 4.08
CA PRO A 254 -15.44 -5.10 4.32
C PRO A 254 -15.90 -4.78 5.74
N ALA A 255 -14.98 -4.77 6.70
CA ALA A 255 -15.33 -4.52 8.11
C ALA A 255 -15.89 -3.11 8.33
N GLY A 256 -15.36 -2.11 7.58
CA GLY A 256 -15.90 -0.76 7.59
C GLY A 256 -16.97 -0.50 6.52
N GLN A 257 -17.12 -1.39 5.54
CA GLN A 257 -17.90 -1.20 4.32
C GLN A 257 -18.81 -2.40 4.01
N ARG A 258 -19.59 -2.81 4.98
CA ARG A 258 -20.53 -3.96 4.87
C ARG A 258 -21.39 -3.90 3.60
N GLY A 259 -21.71 -2.72 3.12
CA GLY A 259 -22.49 -2.53 1.91
C GLY A 259 -21.77 -2.98 0.64
N VAL A 260 -20.46 -2.80 0.54
CA VAL A 260 -19.66 -3.24 -0.61
C VAL A 260 -19.51 -4.76 -0.58
N ALA A 261 -19.09 -5.29 0.55
CA ALA A 261 -18.99 -6.73 0.74
C ALA A 261 -20.33 -7.44 0.48
N GLY A 262 -21.43 -6.88 0.91
CA GLY A 262 -22.75 -7.42 0.67
C GLY A 262 -23.20 -7.41 -0.79
N ARG A 263 -22.60 -6.56 -1.63
CA ARG A 263 -22.95 -6.49 -3.06
C ARG A 263 -22.19 -7.46 -3.94
N TYR A 264 -20.91 -7.62 -3.67
CA TYR A 264 -20.01 -8.42 -4.50
C TYR A 264 -19.40 -9.58 -3.76
N GLY A 265 -19.58 -9.61 -2.46
CA GLY A 265 -18.92 -10.52 -1.56
C GLY A 265 -19.67 -11.82 -1.29
N GLU A 266 -20.53 -12.28 -2.21
CA GLU A 266 -21.20 -13.58 -2.07
C GLU A 266 -20.20 -14.72 -1.86
N PHE A 267 -19.04 -14.60 -2.47
CA PHE A 267 -17.96 -15.58 -2.39
C PHE A 267 -16.97 -15.28 -1.27
N ARG A 268 -17.20 -14.26 -0.48
CA ARG A 268 -16.34 -13.93 0.63
C ARG A 268 -16.38 -15.02 1.68
N MET A 269 -15.23 -15.40 2.17
CA MET A 269 -15.15 -16.34 3.28
C MET A 269 -15.65 -15.68 4.55
N LYS A 270 -16.55 -16.36 5.26
CA LYS A 270 -17.26 -15.82 6.41
C LYS A 270 -16.33 -15.26 7.52
N ASP A 271 -15.16 -15.84 7.66
CA ASP A 271 -14.19 -15.50 8.70
C ASP A 271 -12.94 -14.80 8.14
N SER A 272 -12.99 -14.41 6.88
CA SER A 272 -11.88 -13.78 6.21
C SER A 272 -12.19 -12.31 5.96
N ARG A 273 -11.33 -11.45 6.42
CA ARG A 273 -11.32 -10.04 6.03
C ARG A 273 -10.83 -9.83 4.61
N ASP A 274 -10.50 -10.88 3.95
CA ASP A 274 -9.37 -11.01 3.09
C ASP A 274 -9.79 -11.29 1.66
N ASP A 275 -10.69 -12.08 1.33
CA ASP A 275 -10.93 -12.51 -0.02
C ASP A 275 -12.22 -11.94 -0.61
N MET A 276 -12.05 -11.04 -1.55
CA MET A 276 -13.12 -10.34 -2.26
C MET A 276 -13.36 -10.96 -3.64
N ARG A 277 -13.47 -12.27 -3.74
CA ARG A 277 -13.67 -12.97 -5.02
C ARG A 277 -14.86 -12.46 -5.80
N GLY A 278 -15.94 -12.09 -5.12
CA GLY A 278 -17.11 -11.50 -5.77
C GLY A 278 -16.77 -10.18 -6.46
N ASP A 279 -15.93 -9.36 -5.83
CA ASP A 279 -15.47 -8.10 -6.40
C ASP A 279 -14.54 -8.35 -7.58
N HIS A 280 -13.66 -9.35 -7.49
CA HIS A 280 -12.80 -9.75 -8.59
C HIS A 280 -13.63 -10.21 -9.81
N TYR A 281 -14.61 -11.06 -9.63
CA TYR A 281 -15.51 -11.49 -10.71
C TYR A 281 -16.25 -10.32 -11.32
N PHE A 282 -16.73 -9.39 -10.51
CA PHE A 282 -17.37 -8.19 -10.99
C PHE A 282 -16.43 -7.38 -11.90
N LEU A 283 -15.21 -7.12 -11.46
CA LEU A 283 -14.22 -6.34 -12.20
C LEU A 283 -13.83 -7.01 -13.51
N MET A 284 -13.70 -8.32 -13.54
CA MET A 284 -13.38 -9.07 -14.77
C MET A 284 -14.46 -8.99 -15.84
N ASN A 285 -15.70 -8.64 -15.46
CA ASN A 285 -16.85 -8.55 -16.37
C ASN A 285 -17.20 -7.13 -16.81
N ILE A 286 -16.54 -6.10 -16.26
CA ILE A 286 -16.72 -4.73 -16.75
C ILE A 286 -15.74 -4.43 -17.90
N PRO A 287 -16.06 -3.48 -18.78
CA PRO A 287 -15.14 -3.05 -19.83
C PRO A 287 -13.79 -2.61 -19.23
N TYR A 288 -12.69 -3.15 -19.77
CA TYR A 288 -11.31 -2.91 -19.27
C TYR A 288 -11.05 -3.36 -17.84
N GLY A 289 -11.92 -4.20 -17.26
CA GLY A 289 -11.80 -4.71 -15.89
C GLY A 289 -10.70 -5.73 -15.68
N LYS A 290 -10.04 -6.22 -16.74
CA LYS A 290 -8.86 -7.09 -16.60
C LYS A 290 -7.76 -6.32 -15.90
N ILE A 291 -7.46 -6.70 -14.68
CA ILE A 291 -6.49 -6.06 -13.81
C ILE A 291 -5.09 -6.63 -14.03
N MET A 292 -4.08 -5.85 -13.68
CA MET A 292 -2.68 -6.26 -13.71
C MET A 292 -2.30 -7.02 -12.42
N VAL A 293 -2.74 -6.52 -11.28
CA VAL A 293 -2.45 -7.08 -9.96
C VAL A 293 -3.71 -7.01 -9.11
N LEU A 294 -4.03 -8.09 -8.44
CA LEU A 294 -5.05 -8.14 -7.40
C LEU A 294 -4.37 -8.33 -6.04
N THR A 295 -4.59 -7.39 -5.13
CA THR A 295 -4.18 -7.55 -3.73
C THR A 295 -5.16 -8.48 -3.02
N THR A 296 -4.68 -9.59 -2.51
CA THR A 296 -5.50 -10.59 -1.81
C THR A 296 -4.67 -11.37 -0.79
N ASP A 297 -5.27 -11.73 0.33
CA ASP A 297 -4.69 -12.66 1.30
C ASP A 297 -4.86 -14.13 0.91
N ARG A 298 -5.56 -14.39 -0.19
CA ARG A 298 -5.91 -15.73 -0.65
C ARG A 298 -5.49 -15.96 -2.11
N PRO A 299 -4.18 -15.87 -2.41
CA PRO A 299 -3.70 -16.09 -3.78
C PRO A 299 -3.96 -17.52 -4.28
N ASP A 300 -4.13 -18.48 -3.37
CA ASP A 300 -4.47 -19.87 -3.65
C ASP A 300 -5.83 -20.07 -4.34
N VAL A 301 -6.76 -19.13 -4.18
CA VAL A 301 -8.10 -19.19 -4.76
C VAL A 301 -8.29 -18.26 -5.98
N CYS A 302 -7.30 -17.42 -6.27
CA CYS A 302 -7.33 -16.48 -7.39
C CYS A 302 -6.63 -17.03 -8.65
N LYS A 303 -6.33 -18.33 -8.69
CA LYS A 303 -5.71 -19.01 -9.85
C LYS A 303 -6.69 -19.24 -10.98
#